data_d5700114117aa5731f24e9d57b7ec5c1
#
_entry.id   d5700114117aa5731f24e9d57b7ec5c1
#
_cell.length_a   1.000
_cell.length_b   1.000
_cell.length_c   1.000
_cell.angle_alpha   90.00
_cell.angle_beta   90.00
_cell.angle_gamma   90.00
#
_symmetry.space_group_name_H-M   'P 1'
#
loop_
_entity.id
_entity.type
_entity.pdbx_description
1 polymer ?
#
loop_
_entity_poly.entity_id
_entity_poly.type
_entity_poly.pdbx_seq_one_letter_code
_entity_poly.pdbx_strand_id
1 'polypeptide(L)' 'MSPASSLTPDARRLLDALGHSPATLEILAVRTEMEEAALQGTLLQLELGGHLTALLGGRFVRANRN' A
#
# COMPACT_ATOMS: atom_id res chain seq x y z
N MET A 1 -5.72 -7.89 20.95
CA MET A 1 -5.66 -8.13 19.49
C MET A 1 -4.67 -7.20 18.87
N SER A 2 -3.79 -7.75 18.05
CA SER A 2 -2.71 -6.96 17.49
C SER A 2 -3.14 -6.32 16.16
N PRO A 3 -2.86 -5.03 15.95
CA PRO A 3 -3.16 -4.41 14.67
C PRO A 3 -2.46 -5.09 13.49
N ALA A 4 -1.28 -5.64 13.74
CA ALA A 4 -0.54 -6.28 12.66
C ALA A 4 -1.26 -7.49 12.12
N SER A 5 -2.05 -8.16 12.95
CA SER A 5 -2.76 -9.36 12.52
C SER A 5 -3.97 -9.04 11.66
N SER A 6 -4.35 -7.77 11.56
CA SER A 6 -5.50 -7.38 10.78
C SER A 6 -5.16 -7.09 9.31
N LEU A 7 -3.89 -7.14 8.94
CA LEU A 7 -3.51 -6.92 7.56
C LEU A 7 -3.89 -8.13 6.71
N THR A 8 -4.60 -7.85 5.62
CA THR A 8 -4.94 -8.90 4.67
C THR A 8 -3.71 -9.32 3.87
N PRO A 9 -3.75 -10.50 3.24
CA PRO A 9 -2.64 -10.88 2.36
C PRO A 9 -2.39 -9.87 1.26
N ASP A 10 -3.44 -9.27 0.71
CA ASP A 10 -3.28 -8.26 -0.33
C ASP A 10 -2.57 -7.03 0.21
N ALA A 11 -2.92 -6.60 1.43
CA ALA A 11 -2.29 -5.45 2.04
C ALA A 11 -0.80 -5.70 2.26
N ARG A 12 -0.45 -6.89 2.73
CA ARG A 12 0.95 -7.24 2.95
C ARG A 12 1.70 -7.29 1.62
N ARG A 13 1.09 -7.88 0.60
CA ARG A 13 1.71 -7.93 -0.73
C ARG A 13 1.96 -6.53 -1.26
N LEU A 14 1.00 -5.63 -1.07
CA LEU A 14 1.15 -4.27 -1.55
C LEU A 14 2.26 -3.53 -0.82
N LEU A 15 2.34 -3.67 0.49
CA LEU A 15 3.40 -3.04 1.25
C LEU A 15 4.77 -3.57 0.84
N ASP A 16 4.87 -4.88 0.61
CA ASP A 16 6.12 -5.46 0.16
C ASP A 16 6.51 -4.92 -1.22
N ALA A 17 5.53 -4.80 -2.11
CA ALA A 17 5.79 -4.29 -3.46
C ALA A 17 6.21 -2.84 -3.42
N LEU A 18 5.64 -2.07 -2.49
CA LEU A 18 5.96 -0.65 -2.35
C LEU A 18 7.41 -0.46 -1.92
N GLY A 19 7.87 -1.30 -1.00
CA GLY A 19 9.23 -1.18 -0.53
C GLY A 19 9.46 0.12 0.21
N HIS A 20 10.62 0.72 -0.03
CA HIS A 20 11.02 1.94 0.69
C HIS A 20 11.13 3.14 -0.22
N SER A 21 10.71 3.03 -1.46
CA SER A 21 10.76 4.12 -2.44
C SER A 21 9.35 4.46 -2.89
N PRO A 22 9.08 5.75 -3.19
CA PRO A 22 7.77 6.10 -3.70
C PRO A 22 7.47 5.37 -5.00
N ALA A 23 6.21 5.01 -5.18
CA ALA A 23 5.77 4.31 -6.36
C ALA A 23 4.39 4.81 -6.75
N THR A 24 4.12 4.78 -8.06
CA THR A 24 2.81 5.16 -8.56
C THR A 24 1.86 3.97 -8.52
N LEU A 25 0.57 4.28 -8.69
CA LEU A 25 -0.44 3.24 -8.78
C LEU A 25 -0.10 2.25 -9.89
N GLU A 26 0.36 2.75 -11.02
CA GLU A 26 0.67 1.90 -12.15
C GLU A 26 1.81 0.93 -11.83
N ILE A 27 2.84 1.44 -11.16
CA ILE A 27 3.95 0.59 -10.76
C ILE A 27 3.48 -0.47 -9.79
N LEU A 28 2.65 -0.08 -8.83
CA LEU A 28 2.14 -1.04 -7.85
C LEU A 28 1.25 -2.09 -8.51
N ALA A 29 0.45 -1.67 -9.50
CA ALA A 29 -0.39 -2.63 -10.21
C ALA A 29 0.45 -3.69 -10.90
N VAL A 30 1.55 -3.28 -11.53
CA VAL A 30 2.43 -4.22 -12.20
C VAL A 30 3.09 -5.16 -11.21
N ARG A 31 3.57 -4.61 -10.10
CA ARG A 31 4.31 -5.42 -9.12
C ARG A 31 3.42 -6.40 -8.37
N THR A 32 2.19 -5.99 -8.06
CA THR A 32 1.29 -6.83 -7.29
C THR A 32 0.40 -7.69 -8.17
N GLU A 33 0.24 -7.32 -9.43
CA GLU A 33 -0.69 -7.98 -10.36
C GLU A 33 -2.12 -7.95 -9.84
N MET A 34 -2.44 -6.96 -9.02
CA MET A 34 -3.79 -6.77 -8.51
C MET A 34 -4.62 -5.95 -9.48
N GLU A 35 -5.91 -6.25 -9.53
CA GLU A 35 -6.83 -5.44 -10.30
C GLU A 35 -6.92 -4.05 -9.69
N GLU A 36 -7.24 -3.07 -10.54
CA GLU A 36 -7.20 -1.68 -10.12
C GLU A 36 -8.14 -1.41 -8.94
N ALA A 37 -9.35 -1.96 -8.98
CA ALA A 37 -10.31 -1.73 -7.91
C ALA A 37 -9.79 -2.28 -6.59
N ALA A 38 -9.25 -3.51 -6.62
CA ALA A 38 -8.70 -4.12 -5.41
C ALA A 38 -7.49 -3.35 -4.92
N LEU A 39 -6.66 -2.90 -5.85
CA LEU A 39 -5.45 -2.15 -5.50
C LEU A 39 -5.82 -0.83 -4.82
N GLN A 40 -6.77 -0.09 -5.39
CA GLN A 40 -7.17 1.19 -4.81
C GLN A 40 -7.81 1.01 -3.44
N GLY A 41 -8.65 -0.02 -3.29
CA GLY A 41 -9.26 -0.30 -2.00
C GLY A 41 -8.24 -0.65 -0.94
N THR A 42 -7.24 -1.45 -1.32
CA THR A 42 -6.20 -1.85 -0.40
C THR A 42 -5.33 -0.66 -0.03
N LEU A 43 -5.01 0.20 -1.02
CA LEU A 43 -4.25 1.42 -0.74
C LEU A 43 -4.98 2.30 0.26
N LEU A 44 -6.30 2.47 0.08
CA LEU A 44 -7.07 3.28 0.99
C LEU A 44 -7.03 2.70 2.41
N GLN A 45 -7.21 1.40 2.53
CA GLN A 45 -7.15 0.75 3.83
C GLN A 45 -5.81 0.97 4.51
N LEU A 46 -4.73 0.84 3.75
CA LEU A 46 -3.40 1.02 4.31
C LEU A 46 -3.15 2.47 4.69
N GLU A 47 -3.65 3.40 3.90
CA GLU A 47 -3.50 4.81 4.22
C GLU A 47 -4.25 5.15 5.51
N LEU A 48 -5.48 4.69 5.63
CA LEU A 48 -6.28 4.93 6.82
C LEU A 48 -5.66 4.29 8.05
N GLY A 49 -5.00 3.16 7.87
CA GLY A 49 -4.33 2.49 8.98
C GLY A 49 -2.97 3.06 9.33
N GLY A 50 -2.50 4.05 8.57
CA GLY A 50 -1.22 4.67 8.85
C GLY A 50 -0.03 3.90 8.34
N HIS A 51 -0.24 2.97 7.41
CA HIS A 51 0.86 2.16 6.89
C HIS A 51 1.54 2.77 5.69
N LEU A 52 0.86 3.68 5.00
CA LEU A 52 1.45 4.36 3.87
C LEU A 52 0.85 5.77 3.75
N THR A 53 1.51 6.60 2.94
CA THR A 53 1.10 7.98 2.74
C THR A 53 1.04 8.26 1.24
N ALA A 54 0.00 8.97 0.84
CA ALA A 54 -0.11 9.43 -0.54
C ALA A 54 0.66 10.74 -0.69
N LEU A 55 1.44 10.83 -1.75
CA LEU A 55 2.23 12.01 -2.05
C LEU A 55 1.64 12.72 -3.26
N LEU A 56 2.06 13.96 -3.43
CA LEU A 56 1.68 14.71 -4.63
C LEU A 56 2.22 13.98 -5.87
N GLY A 57 1.48 14.10 -6.95
CA GLY A 57 1.88 13.45 -8.19
C GLY A 57 1.44 12.01 -8.32
N GLY A 58 0.51 11.58 -7.47
CA GLY A 58 -0.03 10.23 -7.58
C GLY A 58 0.89 9.14 -7.11
N ARG A 59 1.84 9.47 -6.24
CA ARG A 59 2.76 8.48 -5.71
C ARG A 59 2.42 8.12 -4.28
N PHE A 60 2.84 6.94 -3.88
CA PHE A 60 2.63 6.45 -2.53
C PHE A 60 3.96 6.03 -1.94
N VAL A 61 4.09 6.23 -0.64
CA VAL A 61 5.31 5.85 0.07
C VAL A 61 4.92 5.21 1.39
N ARG A 62 5.73 4.24 1.79
CA ARG A 62 5.50 3.56 3.05
C ARG A 62 5.69 4.54 4.20
N ALA A 63 4.73 4.54 5.12
CA ALA A 63 4.87 5.37 6.31
C ALA A 63 5.91 4.73 7.22
N ASN A 64 6.91 5.52 7.59
CA ASN A 64 7.98 5.02 8.44
C ASN A 64 7.67 5.38 9.88
N ARG A 65 7.12 4.43 10.60
CA ARG A 65 6.71 4.64 11.98
C ARG A 65 7.51 3.74 12.90
N ASN A 66 7.86 4.29 14.01
CA ASN A 66 8.60 3.55 15.02
C ASN A 66 7.73 3.24 16.20
#